data_60cae4312dddcf288c0889a9a9009e09
#
_entry.id   60cae4312dddcf288c0889a9a9009e09
#
_cell.length_a   1.000
_cell.length_b   1.000
_cell.length_c   1.000
_cell.angle_alpha   90.00
_cell.angle_beta   90.00
_cell.angle_gamma   90.00
#
_symmetry.space_group_name_H-M   'P 1'
#
loop_
_entity.id
_entity.type
_entity.pdbx_description
1 polymer ?
#
loop_
_entity_poly.entity_id
_entity_poly.type
_entity_poly.pdbx_seq_one_letter_code
_entity_poly.pdbx_strand_id
1 'polypeptide(L)'
;DQIDEQYMFVKGSFGQIIIGDENAAMYKMHYAPSDFGIGMNSGDVTAWNKPVKDAEGDSINMGSHYRSPFGATYIEPDAVNDSAKISYFTPRVSGFQLGLSYGPDGNQDSNGLPNRDAANTDYIMVGANFKQKMGGMSVGISGGYGTVTDAAAGGVEPEATSFGIKLGMGGVSAGVSYANFSDSGEKDQEGINAGVAYSSGPMGVSIAYFHGEKDGNNGDAATLNNQAERDVIHLSAKYAMGPGVTLAGTLGHAVYSSDDADLDNSVNESASTYVVMGLKVGF
;
A
#
# COMPACT_ATOMS: atom_id res chain seq x y z
N ASP A 1 15.79 -8.09 10.17
CA ASP A 1 16.32 -8.39 8.85
C ASP A 1 17.51 -7.50 8.55
N GLN A 2 18.53 -8.03 7.89
CA GLN A 2 19.72 -7.27 7.50
C GLN A 2 19.58 -6.70 6.07
N ILE A 3 18.75 -7.33 5.26
CA ILE A 3 18.45 -6.93 3.88
C ILE A 3 16.95 -7.00 3.71
N ASP A 4 16.32 -5.91 3.32
CA ASP A 4 14.87 -5.78 3.13
C ASP A 4 14.44 -6.36 1.78
N GLU A 5 15.13 -5.98 0.71
CA GLU A 5 14.88 -6.48 -0.65
C GLU A 5 16.19 -6.93 -1.32
N GLN A 6 16.16 -8.10 -1.94
CA GLN A 6 17.25 -8.58 -2.76
C GLN A 6 16.72 -9.27 -4.02
N TYR A 7 16.96 -8.69 -5.17
CA TYR A 7 16.46 -9.21 -6.42
C TYR A 7 17.41 -8.95 -7.60
N MET A 8 17.20 -9.72 -8.64
CA MET A 8 17.86 -9.57 -9.93
C MET A 8 16.81 -9.26 -11.00
N PHE A 9 17.16 -8.44 -11.99
CA PHE A 9 16.27 -8.24 -13.12
C PHE A 9 17.00 -8.34 -14.47
N VAL A 10 16.26 -8.77 -15.48
CA VAL A 10 16.66 -8.74 -16.89
C VAL A 10 15.63 -7.97 -17.68
N LYS A 11 16.06 -6.99 -18.45
CA LYS A 11 15.19 -6.12 -19.25
C LYS A 11 15.65 -6.08 -20.71
N GLY A 12 14.69 -6.15 -21.63
CA GLY A 12 14.94 -6.13 -23.06
C GLY A 12 13.70 -5.77 -23.87
N SER A 13 13.74 -5.98 -25.18
CA SER A 13 12.58 -5.80 -26.05
C SER A 13 11.40 -6.72 -25.72
N PHE A 14 11.66 -7.82 -25.05
CA PHE A 14 10.66 -8.76 -24.55
C PHE A 14 9.94 -8.27 -23.29
N GLY A 15 10.38 -7.18 -22.64
CA GLY A 15 9.88 -6.69 -21.37
C GLY A 15 10.90 -6.78 -20.26
N GLN A 16 10.46 -7.10 -19.03
CA GLN A 16 11.30 -7.21 -17.85
C GLN A 16 10.92 -8.45 -17.03
N ILE A 17 11.89 -9.20 -16.61
CA ILE A 17 11.76 -10.28 -15.61
C ILE A 17 12.48 -9.81 -14.35
N ILE A 18 11.87 -10.01 -13.18
CA ILE A 18 12.46 -9.80 -11.85
C ILE A 18 12.38 -11.12 -11.10
N ILE A 19 13.45 -11.51 -10.40
CA ILE A 19 13.51 -12.72 -9.58
C ILE A 19 14.15 -12.34 -8.26
N GLY A 20 13.50 -12.68 -7.15
CA GLY A 20 13.96 -12.42 -5.77
C GLY A 20 12.91 -11.72 -4.94
N ASP A 21 13.35 -11.15 -3.84
CA ASP A 21 12.54 -10.51 -2.80
C ASP A 21 12.24 -9.07 -3.24
N GLU A 22 11.12 -8.88 -3.89
CA GLU A 22 10.68 -7.59 -4.45
C GLU A 22 9.15 -7.56 -4.54
N ASN A 23 8.58 -6.38 -4.49
CA ASN A 23 7.15 -6.15 -4.63
C ASN A 23 6.56 -6.73 -5.92
N ALA A 24 5.34 -7.26 -5.84
CA ALA A 24 4.65 -7.90 -6.95
C ALA A 24 4.16 -6.93 -8.02
N ALA A 25 3.73 -7.48 -9.15
CA ALA A 25 3.26 -6.73 -10.31
C ALA A 25 2.06 -5.82 -9.98
N MET A 26 1.10 -6.29 -9.17
CA MET A 26 -0.05 -5.48 -8.80
C MET A 26 0.36 -4.21 -8.03
N TYR A 27 1.32 -4.30 -7.14
CA TYR A 27 1.88 -3.19 -6.39
C TYR A 27 2.68 -2.24 -7.30
N LYS A 28 3.65 -2.78 -8.05
CA LYS A 28 4.57 -1.98 -8.90
C LYS A 28 3.86 -1.25 -10.03
N MET A 29 2.70 -1.72 -10.46
CA MET A 29 1.94 -1.15 -11.57
C MET A 29 0.81 -0.23 -11.11
N HIS A 30 0.58 -0.11 -9.80
CA HIS A 30 -0.47 0.73 -9.22
C HIS A 30 -0.18 2.22 -9.39
N TYR A 31 -1.23 3.03 -9.54
CA TYR A 31 -1.17 4.48 -9.53
C TYR A 31 -2.03 5.05 -8.40
N ALA A 32 -1.44 5.90 -7.60
CA ALA A 32 -2.13 6.67 -6.58
C ALA A 32 -1.84 8.16 -6.74
N PRO A 33 -2.55 9.05 -6.03
CA PRO A 33 -2.24 10.47 -5.98
C PRO A 33 -0.79 10.75 -5.66
N SER A 34 -0.24 11.85 -6.17
CA SER A 34 1.09 12.28 -5.73
C SER A 34 1.01 12.83 -4.31
N ASP A 35 1.78 12.24 -3.41
CA ASP A 35 2.17 12.87 -2.15
C ASP A 35 3.68 13.14 -2.18
N PHE A 36 4.07 14.38 -1.86
CA PHE A 36 5.49 14.77 -1.86
C PHE A 36 6.15 14.62 -0.50
N GLY A 37 5.38 14.27 0.51
CA GLY A 37 5.83 14.08 1.86
C GLY A 37 6.34 12.67 2.17
N ILE A 38 6.06 12.27 3.38
CA ILE A 38 6.51 11.00 3.95
C ILE A 38 5.30 10.27 4.52
N GLY A 39 5.08 9.05 4.07
CA GLY A 39 4.21 8.09 4.70
C GLY A 39 2.76 8.00 4.24
N MET A 40 2.27 8.86 3.34
CA MET A 40 0.91 8.68 2.82
C MET A 40 0.84 7.46 1.92
N ASN A 41 -0.19 6.63 2.13
CA ASN A 41 -0.54 5.52 1.24
C ASN A 41 0.60 4.48 1.04
N SER A 42 1.49 4.36 1.99
CA SER A 42 2.60 3.41 1.98
C SER A 42 2.67 2.54 3.23
N GLY A 43 1.68 2.65 4.12
CA GLY A 43 1.69 2.01 5.43
C GLY A 43 2.51 2.75 6.50
N ASP A 44 3.47 3.58 6.12
CA ASP A 44 4.37 4.28 7.06
C ASP A 44 3.66 5.27 8.00
N VAL A 45 2.46 5.73 7.65
CA VAL A 45 1.66 6.58 8.53
C VAL A 45 1.42 5.91 9.87
N THR A 46 1.20 4.59 9.89
CA THR A 46 1.00 3.83 11.11
C THR A 46 2.25 3.73 11.99
N ALA A 47 3.43 3.97 11.42
CA ALA A 47 4.68 4.03 12.18
C ALA A 47 4.82 5.37 12.93
N TRP A 48 4.37 6.47 12.32
CA TRP A 48 4.48 7.82 12.91
C TRP A 48 3.33 8.18 13.83
N ASN A 49 2.16 7.62 13.58
CA ASN A 49 0.93 7.95 14.29
C ASN A 49 0.14 6.67 14.55
N LYS A 50 0.05 6.30 15.82
CA LYS A 50 -0.70 5.14 16.30
C LYS A 50 -1.87 5.60 17.15
N PRO A 51 -2.97 4.80 17.22
CA PRO A 51 -4.03 5.03 18.19
C PRO A 51 -3.46 5.07 19.61
N VAL A 52 -4.14 5.77 20.48
CA VAL A 52 -3.82 5.74 21.91
C VAL A 52 -4.16 4.37 22.51
N LYS A 53 -3.51 4.06 23.63
CA LYS A 53 -3.77 2.85 24.40
C LYS A 53 -4.51 3.22 25.69
N ASP A 54 -5.35 2.31 26.17
CA ASP A 54 -5.95 2.39 27.49
C ASP A 54 -4.96 2.00 28.62
N ALA A 55 -5.44 1.92 29.84
CA ALA A 55 -4.62 1.59 31.00
C ALA A 55 -4.15 0.12 30.98
N GLU A 56 -4.89 -0.75 30.35
CA GLU A 56 -4.61 -2.17 30.16
C GLU A 56 -3.63 -2.41 29.02
N GLY A 57 -3.42 -1.41 28.16
CA GLY A 57 -2.53 -1.45 27.01
C GLY A 57 -3.25 -1.81 25.70
N ASP A 58 -4.56 -1.89 25.70
CA ASP A 58 -5.39 -2.18 24.55
C ASP A 58 -5.61 -0.92 23.70
N SER A 59 -5.79 -1.10 22.40
CA SER A 59 -6.02 -0.01 21.46
C SER A 59 -6.72 -0.52 20.19
N ILE A 60 -7.23 0.40 19.39
CA ILE A 60 -7.76 0.08 18.06
C ILE A 60 -6.73 -0.78 17.30
N ASN A 61 -7.17 -1.94 16.81
CA ASN A 61 -6.32 -2.85 16.07
C ASN A 61 -5.99 -2.29 14.68
N MET A 62 -4.72 -2.11 14.40
CA MET A 62 -4.21 -1.51 13.16
C MET A 62 -4.14 -2.48 11.97
N GLY A 63 -4.53 -3.74 12.17
CA GLY A 63 -4.39 -4.78 11.15
C GLY A 63 -3.13 -5.61 11.32
N SER A 64 -3.08 -6.71 10.59
CA SER A 64 -2.04 -7.74 10.74
C SER A 64 -0.84 -7.53 9.83
N HIS A 65 -0.97 -6.78 8.75
CA HIS A 65 0.14 -6.59 7.82
C HIS A 65 0.26 -5.13 7.33
N TYR A 66 1.47 -4.77 7.00
CA TYR A 66 1.92 -3.43 6.71
C TYR A 66 1.23 -2.78 5.50
N ARG A 67 0.96 -3.55 4.45
CA ARG A 67 0.38 -3.08 3.18
C ARG A 67 -1.07 -3.52 3.00
N SER A 68 -1.87 -3.36 4.03
CA SER A 68 -3.31 -3.62 3.97
C SER A 68 -4.09 -2.37 3.54
N PRO A 69 -5.31 -2.52 3.00
CA PRO A 69 -6.17 -1.41 2.61
C PRO A 69 -6.50 -0.45 3.75
N PHE A 70 -6.50 -0.90 4.98
CA PHE A 70 -6.65 -0.02 6.15
C PHE A 70 -5.58 1.08 6.23
N GLY A 71 -4.44 0.92 5.56
CA GLY A 71 -3.33 1.87 5.59
C GLY A 71 -2.78 2.29 4.23
N ALA A 72 -3.12 1.59 3.16
CA ALA A 72 -2.54 1.83 1.84
C ALA A 72 -3.47 1.37 0.72
N THR A 73 -3.31 1.96 -0.48
CA THR A 73 -3.88 1.42 -1.72
C THR A 73 -2.82 0.70 -2.59
N TYR A 74 -1.55 0.83 -2.22
CA TYR A 74 -0.48 -0.03 -2.71
C TYR A 74 -0.46 -1.29 -1.86
N ILE A 75 -1.10 -2.35 -2.34
CA ILE A 75 -1.34 -3.58 -1.57
C ILE A 75 -0.92 -4.84 -2.34
N GLU A 76 -0.82 -5.92 -1.59
CA GLU A 76 -0.63 -7.28 -2.07
C GLU A 76 -1.53 -8.23 -1.25
N PRO A 77 -1.88 -9.42 -1.76
CA PRO A 77 -2.61 -10.39 -0.96
C PRO A 77 -1.68 -10.92 0.15
N ASP A 78 -1.99 -10.64 1.40
CA ASP A 78 -1.18 -11.03 2.55
C ASP A 78 0.18 -10.30 2.65
N ALA A 79 1.02 -10.66 3.60
CA ALA A 79 2.33 -10.07 3.87
C ALA A 79 3.43 -10.63 2.95
N VAL A 80 3.24 -10.54 1.63
CA VAL A 80 4.15 -11.13 0.63
C VAL A 80 5.11 -10.12 -0.01
N ASN A 81 5.13 -8.88 0.45
CA ASN A 81 5.89 -7.80 -0.19
C ASN A 81 7.38 -8.14 -0.40
N ASP A 82 8.04 -8.68 0.61
CA ASP A 82 9.47 -8.99 0.60
C ASP A 82 9.76 -10.50 0.52
N SER A 83 8.78 -11.30 0.07
CA SER A 83 8.97 -12.72 -0.19
C SER A 83 9.57 -12.97 -1.57
N ALA A 84 10.22 -14.11 -1.75
CA ALA A 84 10.80 -14.51 -3.03
C ALA A 84 9.73 -14.71 -4.11
N LYS A 85 9.89 -14.02 -5.23
CA LYS A 85 8.96 -14.04 -6.37
C LYS A 85 9.66 -14.07 -7.70
N ILE A 86 8.94 -14.53 -8.72
CA ILE A 86 9.23 -14.25 -10.12
C ILE A 86 8.14 -13.33 -10.68
N SER A 87 8.56 -12.22 -11.26
CA SER A 87 7.67 -11.25 -11.87
C SER A 87 8.04 -11.00 -13.33
N TYR A 88 7.03 -10.92 -14.20
CA TYR A 88 7.20 -10.53 -15.59
C TYR A 88 6.36 -9.33 -15.93
N PHE A 89 6.95 -8.35 -16.61
CA PHE A 89 6.29 -7.16 -17.12
C PHE A 89 6.45 -7.10 -18.63
N THR A 90 5.33 -7.01 -19.36
CA THR A 90 5.36 -6.85 -20.81
C THR A 90 6.05 -5.56 -21.23
N PRO A 91 6.53 -5.46 -22.48
CA PRO A 91 6.78 -4.16 -23.06
C PRO A 91 5.52 -3.30 -23.01
N ARG A 92 5.70 -1.98 -22.91
CA ARG A 92 4.57 -1.06 -22.99
C ARG A 92 4.19 -0.83 -24.46
N VAL A 93 2.96 -1.17 -24.82
CA VAL A 93 2.44 -1.02 -26.20
C VAL A 93 1.24 -0.06 -26.19
N SER A 94 1.34 1.01 -26.95
CA SER A 94 0.29 2.06 -27.05
C SER A 94 -0.19 2.58 -25.69
N GLY A 95 0.70 2.65 -24.71
CA GLY A 95 0.39 3.08 -23.36
C GLY A 95 0.03 1.95 -22.37
N PHE A 96 -0.32 0.76 -22.84
CA PHE A 96 -0.69 -0.40 -22.01
C PHE A 96 0.53 -1.23 -21.61
N GLN A 97 0.49 -1.74 -20.41
CA GLN A 97 1.45 -2.72 -19.86
C GLN A 97 0.73 -3.69 -18.95
N LEU A 98 1.13 -4.96 -18.98
CA LEU A 98 0.67 -6.02 -18.09
C LEU A 98 1.85 -6.53 -17.26
N GLY A 99 1.56 -7.02 -16.06
CA GLY A 99 2.51 -7.67 -15.19
C GLY A 99 1.88 -8.88 -14.50
N LEU A 100 2.69 -9.88 -14.25
CA LEU A 100 2.32 -11.09 -13.53
C LEU A 100 3.44 -11.42 -12.55
N SER A 101 3.07 -11.76 -11.32
CA SER A 101 3.99 -12.29 -10.31
C SER A 101 3.48 -13.61 -9.77
N TYR A 102 4.42 -14.50 -9.47
CA TYR A 102 4.19 -15.73 -8.74
C TYR A 102 5.15 -15.79 -7.56
N GLY A 103 4.61 -16.00 -6.36
CA GLY A 103 5.35 -16.24 -5.12
C GLY A 103 5.00 -17.63 -4.56
N PRO A 104 5.98 -18.50 -4.29
CA PRO A 104 5.70 -19.84 -3.78
C PRO A 104 5.17 -19.82 -2.33
N ASP A 105 5.56 -18.84 -1.55
CA ASP A 105 5.09 -18.62 -0.17
C ASP A 105 5.21 -17.13 0.23
N GLY A 106 4.71 -16.77 1.41
CA GLY A 106 4.79 -15.42 1.98
C GLY A 106 5.98 -15.22 2.95
N ASN A 107 6.85 -16.21 3.12
CA ASN A 107 7.95 -16.09 4.06
C ASN A 107 9.04 -15.16 3.51
N GLN A 108 9.36 -14.15 4.29
CA GLN A 108 10.49 -13.27 4.03
C GLN A 108 11.78 -13.92 4.52
N ASP A 109 12.86 -13.74 3.79
CA ASP A 109 14.21 -14.24 4.15
C ASP A 109 14.29 -15.76 4.41
N SER A 110 13.32 -16.52 3.93
CA SER A 110 13.23 -17.96 4.17
C SER A 110 13.93 -18.75 3.06
N ASN A 111 14.78 -19.68 3.46
CA ASN A 111 15.36 -20.72 2.62
C ASN A 111 14.69 -22.09 2.87
N GLY A 112 13.58 -22.10 3.62
CA GLY A 112 12.78 -23.30 3.84
C GLY A 112 11.95 -23.67 2.59
N LEU A 113 11.46 -24.90 2.58
CA LEU A 113 10.44 -25.30 1.61
C LEU A 113 9.07 -24.77 2.06
N PRO A 114 8.19 -24.35 1.13
CA PRO A 114 6.82 -23.95 1.45
C PRO A 114 6.10 -25.05 2.26
N ASN A 115 5.48 -24.65 3.36
CA ASN A 115 4.67 -25.56 4.17
C ASN A 115 3.19 -25.37 3.82
N ARG A 116 2.71 -26.15 2.87
CA ARG A 116 1.34 -26.06 2.32
C ARG A 116 0.24 -26.43 3.32
N ASP A 117 0.59 -27.09 4.42
CA ASP A 117 -0.39 -27.48 5.44
C ASP A 117 -0.57 -26.40 6.53
N ALA A 118 0.42 -25.53 6.69
CA ALA A 118 0.47 -24.59 7.82
C ALA A 118 0.47 -23.11 7.40
N ALA A 119 0.66 -22.80 6.12
CA ALA A 119 0.71 -21.44 5.61
C ALA A 119 0.07 -21.35 4.22
N ASN A 120 -0.37 -20.15 3.86
CA ASN A 120 -0.80 -19.83 2.50
C ASN A 120 0.39 -19.95 1.53
N THR A 121 0.17 -20.56 0.37
CA THR A 121 1.18 -20.76 -0.65
C THR A 121 0.64 -20.54 -2.07
N ASP A 122 1.54 -20.42 -3.04
CA ASP A 122 1.21 -20.24 -4.45
C ASP A 122 0.41 -18.95 -4.72
N TYR A 123 1.03 -17.82 -4.39
CA TYR A 123 0.48 -16.50 -4.64
C TYR A 123 0.55 -16.14 -6.12
N ILE A 124 -0.57 -15.69 -6.69
CA ILE A 124 -0.66 -15.17 -8.05
C ILE A 124 -1.13 -13.72 -7.98
N MET A 125 -0.35 -12.81 -8.58
CA MET A 125 -0.63 -11.39 -8.54
C MET A 125 -0.49 -10.77 -9.93
N VAL A 126 -1.52 -10.09 -10.40
CA VAL A 126 -1.60 -9.50 -11.74
C VAL A 126 -1.74 -7.99 -11.62
N GLY A 127 -1.01 -7.27 -12.45
CA GLY A 127 -1.13 -5.82 -12.60
C GLY A 127 -1.35 -5.44 -14.06
N ALA A 128 -2.17 -4.43 -14.28
CA ALA A 128 -2.34 -3.79 -15.58
C ALA A 128 -2.30 -2.29 -15.41
N ASN A 129 -1.61 -1.59 -16.31
CA ASN A 129 -1.73 -0.13 -16.34
C ASN A 129 -1.68 0.45 -17.75
N PHE A 130 -2.27 1.63 -17.86
CA PHE A 130 -2.21 2.50 -19.04
C PHE A 130 -1.56 3.82 -18.63
N LYS A 131 -0.58 4.26 -19.40
CA LYS A 131 0.08 5.56 -19.22
C LYS A 131 0.34 6.23 -20.56
N GLN A 132 -0.20 7.43 -20.75
CA GLN A 132 -0.03 8.18 -21.98
C GLN A 132 -0.03 9.69 -21.75
N LYS A 133 0.61 10.41 -22.68
CA LYS A 133 0.50 11.87 -22.79
C LYS A 133 -0.39 12.22 -23.99
N MET A 134 -1.40 13.03 -23.77
CA MET A 134 -2.38 13.45 -24.77
C MET A 134 -2.59 14.96 -24.67
N GLY A 135 -2.20 15.74 -25.69
CA GLY A 135 -2.45 17.18 -25.73
C GLY A 135 -1.91 17.98 -24.54
N GLY A 136 -0.76 17.61 -23.98
CA GLY A 136 -0.17 18.25 -22.80
C GLY A 136 -0.66 17.68 -21.46
N MET A 137 -1.68 16.85 -21.45
CA MET A 137 -2.17 16.12 -20.29
C MET A 137 -1.50 14.74 -20.19
N SER A 138 -1.12 14.33 -19.00
CA SER A 138 -0.70 12.95 -18.70
C SER A 138 -1.85 12.20 -18.05
N VAL A 139 -2.09 10.97 -18.50
CA VAL A 139 -3.11 10.08 -17.96
C VAL A 139 -2.43 8.79 -17.51
N GLY A 140 -2.71 8.36 -16.30
CA GLY A 140 -2.35 7.05 -15.75
C GLY A 140 -3.58 6.37 -15.19
N ILE A 141 -3.80 5.10 -15.55
CA ILE A 141 -4.87 4.25 -15.02
C ILE A 141 -4.23 2.92 -14.67
N SER A 142 -4.58 2.34 -13.53
CA SER A 142 -4.08 1.04 -13.10
C SER A 142 -5.17 0.17 -12.50
N GLY A 143 -4.97 -1.14 -12.55
CA GLY A 143 -5.75 -2.13 -11.84
C GLY A 143 -4.85 -3.29 -11.45
N GLY A 144 -5.08 -3.86 -10.28
CA GLY A 144 -4.35 -4.99 -9.75
C GLY A 144 -5.28 -6.01 -9.10
N TYR A 145 -4.89 -7.27 -9.16
CA TYR A 145 -5.55 -8.37 -8.47
C TYR A 145 -4.49 -9.35 -7.97
N GLY A 146 -4.69 -9.88 -6.79
CA GLY A 146 -3.84 -10.91 -6.23
C GLY A 146 -4.64 -11.86 -5.33
N THR A 147 -4.22 -13.11 -5.31
CA THR A 147 -4.81 -14.13 -4.45
C THR A 147 -3.78 -15.21 -4.14
N VAL A 148 -4.08 -16.03 -3.16
CA VAL A 148 -3.41 -17.30 -2.89
C VAL A 148 -4.20 -18.42 -3.56
N THR A 149 -3.54 -19.45 -4.06
CA THR A 149 -4.23 -20.58 -4.71
C THR A 149 -4.15 -21.87 -3.89
N ASP A 150 -3.47 -21.84 -2.77
CA ASP A 150 -3.37 -22.95 -1.83
C ASP A 150 -3.35 -22.36 -0.40
N ALA A 151 -4.55 -22.28 0.20
CA ALA A 151 -4.72 -21.76 1.54
C ALA A 151 -4.26 -22.78 2.60
N ALA A 152 -3.74 -22.29 3.71
CA ALA A 152 -3.44 -23.12 4.88
C ALA A 152 -4.65 -23.96 5.29
N ALA A 153 -4.42 -25.13 5.87
CA ALA A 153 -5.48 -26.06 6.26
C ALA A 153 -6.53 -25.40 7.18
N GLY A 154 -7.77 -25.31 6.70
CA GLY A 154 -8.86 -24.61 7.39
C GLY A 154 -8.83 -23.09 7.24
N GLY A 155 -7.90 -22.55 6.47
CA GLY A 155 -7.83 -21.14 6.13
C GLY A 155 -8.71 -20.77 4.93
N VAL A 156 -8.67 -19.53 4.56
CA VAL A 156 -9.36 -18.95 3.42
C VAL A 156 -8.35 -18.39 2.42
N GLU A 157 -8.75 -18.28 1.18
CA GLU A 157 -7.92 -17.71 0.13
C GLU A 157 -8.10 -16.18 0.13
N PRO A 158 -7.14 -15.40 0.66
CA PRO A 158 -7.25 -13.96 0.65
C PRO A 158 -7.20 -13.42 -0.79
N GLU A 159 -8.03 -12.42 -1.05
CA GLU A 159 -8.07 -11.71 -2.32
C GLU A 159 -7.76 -10.22 -2.12
N ALA A 160 -6.92 -9.68 -2.96
CA ALA A 160 -6.59 -8.26 -2.97
C ALA A 160 -6.88 -7.65 -4.33
N THR A 161 -7.60 -6.51 -4.35
CA THR A 161 -7.84 -5.73 -5.56
C THR A 161 -7.42 -4.29 -5.37
N SER A 162 -6.88 -3.68 -6.42
CA SER A 162 -6.54 -2.26 -6.40
C SER A 162 -6.89 -1.59 -7.72
N PHE A 163 -7.23 -0.31 -7.65
CA PHE A 163 -7.51 0.53 -8.80
C PHE A 163 -6.97 1.94 -8.57
N GLY A 164 -6.48 2.60 -9.63
CA GLY A 164 -5.99 3.96 -9.53
C GLY A 164 -6.07 4.75 -10.82
N ILE A 165 -6.35 6.06 -10.67
CA ILE A 165 -6.33 7.05 -11.75
C ILE A 165 -5.47 8.23 -11.30
N LYS A 166 -4.61 8.69 -12.21
CA LYS A 166 -3.78 9.87 -12.02
C LYS A 166 -3.75 10.70 -13.29
N LEU A 167 -4.08 11.97 -13.15
CA LEU A 167 -4.06 12.96 -14.21
C LEU A 167 -3.03 14.03 -13.90
N GLY A 168 -2.41 14.62 -14.95
CA GLY A 168 -1.46 15.71 -14.75
C GLY A 168 -1.43 16.64 -15.93
N MET A 169 -1.34 17.96 -15.67
CA MET A 169 -1.20 19.01 -16.68
C MET A 169 -0.59 20.27 -16.05
N GLY A 170 0.37 20.88 -16.74
CA GLY A 170 0.92 22.18 -16.35
C GLY A 170 1.57 22.24 -14.96
N GLY A 171 2.17 21.13 -14.49
CA GLY A 171 2.73 21.01 -13.14
C GLY A 171 1.73 20.56 -12.07
N VAL A 172 0.44 20.65 -12.34
CA VAL A 172 -0.62 20.12 -11.46
C VAL A 172 -0.84 18.64 -11.75
N SER A 173 -1.05 17.84 -10.70
CA SER A 173 -1.55 16.47 -10.81
C SER A 173 -2.64 16.22 -9.78
N ALA A 174 -3.64 15.43 -10.16
CA ALA A 174 -4.69 14.94 -9.29
C ALA A 174 -4.83 13.44 -9.49
N GLY A 175 -5.29 12.75 -8.46
CA GLY A 175 -5.51 11.32 -8.54
C GLY A 175 -6.42 10.81 -7.46
N VAL A 176 -6.91 9.60 -7.69
CA VAL A 176 -7.64 8.79 -6.74
C VAL A 176 -7.20 7.34 -6.89
N SER A 177 -7.12 6.63 -5.80
CA SER A 177 -6.87 5.19 -5.80
C SER A 177 -7.73 4.50 -4.73
N TYR A 178 -8.00 3.23 -4.97
CA TYR A 178 -8.82 2.36 -4.14
C TYR A 178 -8.14 1.01 -4.00
N ALA A 179 -8.32 0.39 -2.87
CA ALA A 179 -7.91 -0.98 -2.60
C ALA A 179 -8.95 -1.68 -1.73
N ASN A 180 -9.08 -2.97 -1.96
CA ASN A 180 -9.90 -3.87 -1.16
C ASN A 180 -9.11 -5.15 -0.91
N PHE A 181 -9.26 -5.68 0.29
CA PHE A 181 -8.74 -6.97 0.69
C PHE A 181 -9.90 -7.75 1.32
N SER A 182 -10.13 -8.96 0.84
CA SER A 182 -11.14 -9.87 1.37
C SER A 182 -10.44 -11.12 1.91
N ASP A 183 -10.68 -11.42 3.15
CA ASP A 183 -10.20 -12.61 3.86
C ASP A 183 -11.41 -13.46 4.28
N SER A 184 -12.33 -13.61 3.35
CA SER A 184 -13.59 -14.38 3.38
C SER A 184 -14.16 -14.67 4.77
N GLY A 185 -14.48 -13.61 5.51
CA GLY A 185 -15.34 -13.71 6.68
C GLY A 185 -14.78 -13.12 7.97
N GLU A 186 -13.56 -12.62 8.00
CA GLU A 186 -13.03 -12.14 9.27
C GLU A 186 -12.41 -10.74 9.24
N LYS A 187 -11.97 -10.21 8.11
CA LYS A 187 -11.19 -8.97 8.14
C LYS A 187 -11.17 -8.26 6.79
N ASP A 188 -12.31 -8.16 6.16
CA ASP A 188 -12.42 -7.37 4.95
C ASP A 188 -11.94 -5.94 5.22
N GLN A 189 -11.18 -5.39 4.29
CA GLN A 189 -10.58 -4.08 4.42
C GLN A 189 -10.76 -3.30 3.14
N GLU A 190 -11.00 -2.01 3.30
CA GLU A 190 -11.08 -1.07 2.19
C GLU A 190 -10.20 0.15 2.45
N GLY A 191 -9.69 0.73 1.37
CA GLY A 191 -8.91 1.95 1.45
C GLY A 191 -9.12 2.82 0.22
N ILE A 192 -9.30 4.11 0.44
CA ILE A 192 -9.36 5.11 -0.62
C ILE A 192 -8.35 6.22 -0.35
N ASN A 193 -7.63 6.64 -1.39
CA ASN A 193 -6.72 7.77 -1.32
C ASN A 193 -7.03 8.75 -2.45
N ALA A 194 -7.18 10.03 -2.11
CA ALA A 194 -7.40 11.12 -3.07
C ALA A 194 -6.40 12.26 -2.81
N GLY A 195 -5.95 12.93 -3.86
CA GLY A 195 -5.00 14.02 -3.66
C GLY A 195 -4.73 14.85 -4.90
N VAL A 196 -4.19 16.05 -4.62
CA VAL A 196 -3.74 17.01 -5.63
C VAL A 196 -2.33 17.47 -5.28
N ALA A 197 -1.49 17.62 -6.29
CA ALA A 197 -0.13 18.09 -6.13
C ALA A 197 0.23 19.11 -7.21
N TYR A 198 1.11 20.04 -6.86
CA TYR A 198 1.68 21.01 -7.77
C TYR A 198 3.21 21.00 -7.68
N SER A 199 3.87 20.97 -8.81
CA SER A 199 5.33 21.03 -8.93
C SER A 199 5.74 22.19 -9.83
N SER A 200 6.73 22.99 -9.39
CA SER A 200 7.34 24.06 -10.17
C SER A 200 8.84 24.15 -9.85
N GLY A 201 9.68 23.91 -10.86
CA GLY A 201 11.12 23.84 -10.66
C GLY A 201 11.51 22.81 -9.59
N PRO A 202 12.32 23.19 -8.59
CA PRO A 202 12.74 22.27 -7.53
C PRO A 202 11.67 22.04 -6.45
N MET A 203 10.59 22.80 -6.45
CA MET A 203 9.57 22.80 -5.40
C MET A 203 8.37 21.93 -5.78
N GLY A 204 7.75 21.33 -4.79
CA GLY A 204 6.47 20.67 -4.91
C GLY A 204 5.68 20.78 -3.61
N VAL A 205 4.36 20.89 -3.74
CA VAL A 205 3.42 20.86 -2.63
C VAL A 205 2.28 19.90 -2.98
N SER A 206 1.74 19.20 -1.99
CA SER A 206 0.63 18.30 -2.18
C SER A 206 -0.31 18.31 -0.97
N ILE A 207 -1.58 18.08 -1.24
CA ILE A 207 -2.57 17.72 -0.24
C ILE A 207 -3.14 16.35 -0.63
N ALA A 208 -3.20 15.45 0.32
CA ALA A 208 -3.73 14.12 0.13
C ALA A 208 -4.59 13.71 1.33
N TYR A 209 -5.66 13.00 1.06
CA TYR A 209 -6.57 12.40 2.02
C TYR A 209 -6.57 10.90 1.82
N PHE A 210 -6.56 10.16 2.91
CA PHE A 210 -6.70 8.72 2.95
C PHE A 210 -7.80 8.34 3.95
N HIS A 211 -8.68 7.45 3.54
CA HIS A 211 -9.64 6.79 4.40
C HIS A 211 -9.46 5.28 4.27
N GLY A 212 -9.45 4.59 5.40
CA GLY A 212 -9.35 3.14 5.48
C GLY A 212 -10.35 2.59 6.48
N GLU A 213 -11.00 1.51 6.11
CA GLU A 213 -11.92 0.75 6.93
C GLU A 213 -11.44 -0.68 7.06
N LYS A 214 -11.76 -1.32 8.16
CA LYS A 214 -11.54 -2.74 8.34
C LYS A 214 -12.58 -3.34 9.30
N ASP A 215 -13.02 -4.54 8.97
CA ASP A 215 -13.90 -5.34 9.81
C ASP A 215 -13.10 -6.15 10.85
N GLY A 216 -13.73 -6.47 11.97
CA GLY A 216 -13.17 -7.33 13.01
C GLY A 216 -11.98 -6.70 13.75
N ASN A 217 -12.15 -6.35 15.01
CA ASN A 217 -11.13 -5.59 15.72
C ASN A 217 -10.08 -6.45 16.42
N ASN A 218 -10.41 -7.56 17.04
CA ASN A 218 -9.50 -8.29 17.95
C ASN A 218 -9.22 -9.75 17.56
N GLY A 219 -9.59 -10.21 16.37
CA GLY A 219 -9.39 -11.61 15.98
C GLY A 219 -10.29 -12.59 16.74
N ASP A 220 -11.26 -12.09 17.48
CA ASP A 220 -12.30 -12.89 18.10
C ASP A 220 -13.51 -12.98 17.18
N ALA A 221 -13.90 -14.20 16.81
CA ALA A 221 -15.07 -14.47 15.96
C ALA A 221 -16.38 -13.90 16.52
N ALA A 222 -16.44 -13.57 17.80
CA ALA A 222 -17.59 -12.94 18.45
C ALA A 222 -17.71 -11.43 18.15
N THR A 223 -16.64 -10.79 17.66
CA THR A 223 -16.55 -9.35 17.41
C THR A 223 -16.42 -8.99 15.93
N LEU A 224 -16.85 -9.86 15.03
CA LEU A 224 -16.79 -9.67 13.56
C LEU A 224 -17.55 -8.44 13.04
N ASN A 225 -18.45 -7.88 13.85
CA ASN A 225 -19.22 -6.68 13.49
C ASN A 225 -18.56 -5.38 13.94
N ASN A 226 -17.41 -5.44 14.60
CA ASN A 226 -16.71 -4.24 15.07
C ASN A 226 -15.87 -3.68 13.94
N GLN A 227 -16.20 -2.50 13.48
CA GLN A 227 -15.49 -1.78 12.43
C GLN A 227 -14.45 -0.84 13.03
N ALA A 228 -13.28 -0.80 12.44
CA ALA A 228 -12.29 0.23 12.70
C ALA A 228 -12.10 1.10 11.45
N GLU A 229 -12.04 2.40 11.67
CA GLU A 229 -11.85 3.40 10.63
C GLU A 229 -10.60 4.24 10.88
N ARG A 230 -10.06 4.76 9.82
CA ARG A 230 -8.91 5.66 9.85
C ARG A 230 -9.03 6.73 8.79
N ASP A 231 -8.97 7.99 9.22
CA ASP A 231 -8.91 9.16 8.35
C ASP A 231 -7.57 9.87 8.50
N VAL A 232 -6.91 10.15 7.39
CA VAL A 232 -5.63 10.86 7.40
C VAL A 232 -5.63 11.95 6.34
N ILE A 233 -5.21 13.16 6.72
CA ILE A 233 -4.92 14.24 5.79
C ILE A 233 -3.46 14.65 5.91
N HIS A 234 -2.77 14.76 4.77
CA HIS A 234 -1.40 15.27 4.66
C HIS A 234 -1.35 16.57 3.86
N LEU A 235 -0.71 17.58 4.43
CA LEU A 235 -0.18 18.71 3.69
C LEU A 235 1.34 18.53 3.60
N SER A 236 1.84 18.32 2.40
CA SER A 236 3.24 17.94 2.19
C SER A 236 3.96 18.88 1.24
N ALA A 237 5.27 19.00 1.45
CA ALA A 237 6.14 19.77 0.57
C ALA A 237 7.46 19.04 0.31
N LYS A 238 8.06 19.32 -0.84
CA LYS A 238 9.42 18.89 -1.18
C LYS A 238 10.22 20.00 -1.78
N TYR A 239 11.56 19.91 -1.62
CA TYR A 239 12.53 20.76 -2.29
C TYR A 239 13.73 19.93 -2.78
N ALA A 240 13.94 19.90 -4.10
CA ALA A 240 15.14 19.28 -4.68
C ALA A 240 16.35 20.18 -4.43
N MET A 241 17.24 19.75 -3.54
CA MET A 241 18.43 20.52 -3.10
C MET A 241 19.57 20.40 -4.10
N GLY A 242 19.58 19.36 -4.92
CA GLY A 242 20.60 19.07 -5.92
C GLY A 242 20.44 17.67 -6.50
N PRO A 243 21.36 17.20 -7.33
CA PRO A 243 21.29 15.85 -7.88
C PRO A 243 21.18 14.80 -6.77
N GLY A 244 20.14 13.98 -6.84
CA GLY A 244 19.93 12.89 -5.89
C GLY A 244 19.50 13.30 -4.47
N VAL A 245 19.37 14.59 -4.13
CA VAL A 245 19.01 15.00 -2.76
C VAL A 245 17.72 15.81 -2.75
N THR A 246 16.72 15.35 -2.00
CA THR A 246 15.44 16.04 -1.82
C THR A 246 15.09 16.12 -0.35
N LEU A 247 14.84 17.33 0.15
CA LEU A 247 14.19 17.56 1.44
C LEU A 247 12.68 17.39 1.26
N ALA A 248 12.05 16.61 2.11
CA ALA A 248 10.61 16.40 2.13
C ALA A 248 10.05 16.57 3.54
N GLY A 249 8.84 17.07 3.64
CA GLY A 249 8.16 17.25 4.92
C GLY A 249 6.64 17.11 4.78
N THR A 250 6.01 16.66 5.84
CA THR A 250 4.57 16.45 5.96
C THR A 250 4.07 17.04 7.26
N LEU A 251 3.00 17.82 7.21
CA LEU A 251 2.11 18.10 8.31
C LEU A 251 0.91 17.17 8.14
N GLY A 252 0.72 16.25 9.08
CA GLY A 252 -0.32 15.24 9.05
C GLY A 252 -1.29 15.40 10.20
N HIS A 253 -2.55 15.05 9.95
CA HIS A 253 -3.58 14.86 10.96
C HIS A 253 -4.26 13.52 10.68
N ALA A 254 -4.38 12.69 11.70
CA ALA A 254 -5.05 11.39 11.62
C ALA A 254 -6.05 11.24 12.75
N VAL A 255 -7.18 10.63 12.39
CA VAL A 255 -8.23 10.22 13.31
C VAL A 255 -8.39 8.70 13.16
N TYR A 256 -8.51 8.03 14.27
CA TYR A 256 -8.86 6.62 14.35
C TYR A 256 -10.14 6.48 15.14
N SER A 257 -11.06 5.66 14.69
CA SER A 257 -12.29 5.31 15.39
C SER A 257 -12.56 3.82 15.32
N SER A 258 -13.26 3.30 16.32
CA SER A 258 -13.71 1.92 16.39
C SER A 258 -15.01 1.85 17.16
N ASP A 259 -15.87 0.93 16.80
CA ASP A 259 -17.11 0.61 17.52
C ASP A 259 -16.94 -0.62 18.43
N ASP A 260 -15.70 -1.01 18.72
CA ASP A 260 -15.39 -2.13 19.61
C ASP A 260 -15.86 -1.85 21.04
N ALA A 261 -16.82 -2.64 21.51
CA ALA A 261 -17.41 -2.51 22.83
C ALA A 261 -16.48 -2.98 23.96
N ASP A 262 -15.43 -3.75 23.64
CA ASP A 262 -14.45 -4.26 24.59
C ASP A 262 -13.34 -3.24 24.86
N LEU A 263 -13.19 -2.23 24.00
CA LEU A 263 -12.29 -1.11 24.24
C LEU A 263 -12.92 -0.09 25.17
N ASP A 264 -12.12 0.46 26.06
CA ASP A 264 -12.55 1.61 26.87
C ASP A 264 -12.95 2.78 25.95
N ASN A 265 -14.10 3.40 26.21
CA ASN A 265 -14.61 4.54 25.42
C ASN A 265 -13.58 5.67 25.21
N SER A 266 -12.58 5.77 26.07
CA SER A 266 -11.50 6.75 25.97
C SER A 266 -10.53 6.49 24.82
N VAL A 267 -10.49 5.28 24.25
CA VAL A 267 -9.59 4.88 23.16
C VAL A 267 -10.30 4.50 21.87
N ASN A 268 -11.62 4.40 21.87
CA ASN A 268 -12.44 4.14 20.69
C ASN A 268 -12.40 5.27 19.66
N GLU A 269 -11.97 6.45 20.06
CA GLU A 269 -11.68 7.56 19.15
C GLU A 269 -10.37 8.23 19.58
N SER A 270 -9.44 8.35 18.67
CA SER A 270 -8.19 9.07 18.90
C SER A 270 -7.78 9.91 17.71
N ALA A 271 -7.33 11.14 17.98
CA ALA A 271 -6.85 12.04 16.94
C ALA A 271 -5.48 12.59 17.30
N SER A 272 -4.61 12.74 16.31
CA SER A 272 -3.33 13.39 16.49
C SER A 272 -2.88 14.19 15.29
N THR A 273 -2.08 15.22 15.56
CA THR A 273 -1.41 16.02 14.55
C THR A 273 0.09 15.83 14.69
N TYR A 274 0.79 15.62 13.59
CA TYR A 274 2.20 15.33 13.57
C TYR A 274 2.95 16.04 12.44
N VAL A 275 4.25 16.18 12.60
CA VAL A 275 5.16 16.70 11.58
C VAL A 275 6.26 15.66 11.37
N VAL A 276 6.48 15.29 10.12
CA VAL A 276 7.59 14.42 9.71
C VAL A 276 8.43 15.14 8.68
N MET A 277 9.75 15.11 8.84
CA MET A 277 10.69 15.67 7.87
C MET A 277 11.80 14.65 7.59
N GLY A 278 12.28 14.61 6.35
CA GLY A 278 13.35 13.71 5.96
C GLY A 278 14.08 14.16 4.69
N LEU A 279 15.26 13.59 4.53
CA LEU A 279 16.05 13.69 3.30
C LEU A 279 15.90 12.40 2.52
N LYS A 280 15.47 12.51 1.25
CA LYS A 280 15.51 11.41 0.28
C LYS A 280 16.81 11.54 -0.51
N VAL A 281 17.66 10.53 -0.43
CA VAL A 281 18.97 10.49 -1.12
C VAL A 281 18.94 9.36 -2.12
N GLY A 282 19.19 9.66 -3.40
CA GLY A 282 19.34 8.70 -4.49
C GLY A 282 20.75 8.78 -5.07
N PHE A 283 21.37 7.64 -5.28
CA PHE A 283 22.72 7.52 -5.87
C PHE A 283 22.77 6.42 -6.93
#